data_6e465a94ac748900b627594effda46e8
#
_entry.id   6e465a94ac748900b627594effda46e8
#
_cell.length_a   1.000
_cell.length_b   1.000
_cell.length_c   1.000
_cell.angle_alpha   90.00
_cell.angle_beta   90.00
_cell.angle_gamma   90.00
#
_symmetry.space_group_name_H-M   'P 1'
#
loop_
_entity.id
_entity.type
_entity.pdbx_description
1 polymer ?
#
loop_
_entity_poly.entity_id
_entity_poly.type
_entity_poly.pdbx_seq_one_letter_code
_entity_poly.pdbx_strand_id
1 'polypeptide(L)'
;MSKTAFPRGIIVVLCVTAGFNPVAHAETAAPIFGDATIQHPLSSDPLILRGMSGGAIPGSKIAGKAETLPTGPCKGFMDEAPDHTVKLTSKFDYLKLVVQSPADTTMIVKGPGGTWCNDDFDGKNPGIVGEWLPGTYQIWIGSYKENESLPYTLKITEGK
;
A
#
# COMPACT_ATOMS: atom_id res chain seq x y z
N MET A 1 -87.61 7.77 -0.62
CA MET A 1 -86.49 8.04 0.31
C MET A 1 -85.26 7.25 -0.20
N SER A 2 -84.43 7.91 -0.96
CA SER A 2 -83.25 7.28 -1.60
C SER A 2 -82.01 7.72 -0.83
N LYS A 3 -81.22 6.77 -0.30
CA LYS A 3 -79.96 7.03 0.40
C LYS A 3 -78.84 6.76 -0.60
N THR A 4 -78.17 7.84 -1.02
CA THR A 4 -76.97 7.79 -1.83
C THR A 4 -75.77 7.51 -0.94
N ALA A 5 -75.01 6.42 -1.25
CA ALA A 5 -73.73 6.09 -0.60
C ALA A 5 -72.58 6.72 -1.37
N PHE A 6 -71.68 7.42 -0.68
CA PHE A 6 -70.43 7.96 -1.21
C PHE A 6 -69.36 6.88 -1.18
N PRO A 7 -68.55 6.70 -2.26
CA PRO A 7 -67.39 5.82 -2.21
C PRO A 7 -66.23 6.45 -1.45
N ARG A 8 -65.66 5.68 -0.50
CA ARG A 8 -64.42 6.01 0.20
C ARG A 8 -63.24 5.84 -0.76
N GLY A 9 -62.61 6.94 -1.13
CA GLY A 9 -61.34 6.94 -1.87
C GLY A 9 -60.20 6.37 -1.04
N ILE A 10 -59.50 5.36 -1.54
CA ILE A 10 -58.29 4.82 -0.99
C ILE A 10 -57.12 5.68 -1.45
N ILE A 11 -56.48 6.34 -0.50
CA ILE A 11 -55.24 7.07 -0.75
C ILE A 11 -54.10 6.08 -0.68
N VAL A 12 -53.49 5.69 -1.77
CA VAL A 12 -52.25 4.90 -1.81
C VAL A 12 -51.08 5.89 -1.65
N VAL A 13 -50.44 5.86 -0.49
CA VAL A 13 -49.19 6.57 -0.25
C VAL A 13 -48.05 5.72 -0.80
N LEU A 14 -47.46 6.16 -1.92
CA LEU A 14 -46.22 5.56 -2.41
C LEU A 14 -45.06 6.05 -1.57
N CYS A 15 -44.54 5.20 -0.67
CA CYS A 15 -43.26 5.44 0.00
C CYS A 15 -42.14 5.16 -1.00
N VAL A 16 -41.52 6.23 -1.53
CA VAL A 16 -40.26 6.14 -2.28
C VAL A 16 -39.15 6.00 -1.27
N THR A 17 -38.64 4.78 -1.06
CA THR A 17 -37.42 4.55 -0.27
C THR A 17 -36.23 4.91 -1.15
N ALA A 18 -35.61 6.06 -0.91
CA ALA A 18 -34.32 6.40 -1.46
C ALA A 18 -33.28 5.42 -0.89
N GLY A 19 -32.85 4.46 -1.69
CA GLY A 19 -31.79 3.54 -1.30
C GLY A 19 -30.46 4.31 -1.20
N PHE A 20 -29.99 4.54 0.01
CA PHE A 20 -28.60 4.93 0.25
C PHE A 20 -27.73 3.69 0.01
N ASN A 21 -27.03 3.65 -1.12
CA ASN A 21 -25.94 2.71 -1.32
C ASN A 21 -24.73 3.20 -0.52
N PRO A 22 -24.28 2.51 0.54
CA PRO A 22 -23.04 2.85 1.19
C PRO A 22 -21.89 2.63 0.19
N VAL A 23 -21.16 3.68 -0.11
CA VAL A 23 -19.88 3.56 -0.85
C VAL A 23 -18.94 2.82 0.10
N ALA A 24 -18.66 1.55 -0.22
CA ALA A 24 -17.64 0.79 0.48
C ALA A 24 -16.29 1.47 0.22
N HIS A 25 -15.78 2.18 1.22
CA HIS A 25 -14.38 2.58 1.23
C HIS A 25 -13.57 1.29 1.42
N ALA A 26 -12.71 0.98 0.46
CA ALA A 26 -11.73 -0.07 0.64
C ALA A 26 -10.82 0.36 1.80
N GLU A 27 -10.99 -0.29 2.95
CA GLU A 27 -10.12 -0.10 4.11
C GLU A 27 -8.74 -0.63 3.72
N THR A 28 -7.75 0.25 3.69
CA THR A 28 -6.36 -0.16 3.49
C THR A 28 -5.90 -0.94 4.70
N ALA A 29 -5.38 -2.15 4.49
CA ALA A 29 -4.86 -2.98 5.56
C ALA A 29 -3.83 -2.19 6.40
N ALA A 30 -3.93 -2.32 7.73
CA ALA A 30 -2.96 -1.70 8.64
C ALA A 30 -1.56 -2.33 8.44
N PRO A 31 -0.48 -1.55 8.53
CA PRO A 31 0.88 -2.06 8.39
C PRO A 31 1.26 -2.95 9.55
N ILE A 32 2.07 -3.99 9.28
CA ILE A 32 2.48 -5.00 10.28
C ILE A 32 3.51 -4.42 11.26
N PHE A 33 4.50 -3.66 10.76
CA PHE A 33 5.61 -3.13 11.54
C PHE A 33 5.57 -1.61 11.75
N GLY A 34 4.43 -0.98 11.44
CA GLY A 34 4.17 0.41 11.74
C GLY A 34 4.22 1.35 10.56
N ASP A 35 3.97 2.61 10.84
CA ASP A 35 3.86 3.68 9.87
C ASP A 35 4.81 4.84 10.18
N ALA A 36 5.02 5.69 9.18
CA ALA A 36 5.76 6.93 9.32
C ALA A 36 5.10 8.05 8.51
N THR A 37 5.18 9.27 9.02
CA THR A 37 4.82 10.47 8.26
C THR A 37 6.08 11.31 8.11
N ILE A 38 6.42 11.63 6.87
CA ILE A 38 7.63 12.37 6.52
C ILE A 38 7.33 13.58 5.63
N GLN A 39 8.20 14.57 5.72
CA GLN A 39 8.17 15.78 4.90
C GLN A 39 9.59 16.17 4.48
N HIS A 40 9.68 16.92 3.40
CA HIS A 40 10.94 17.54 2.99
C HIS A 40 11.19 18.83 3.80
N PRO A 41 12.42 19.05 4.34
CA PRO A 41 13.49 18.06 4.47
C PRO A 41 13.19 17.01 5.55
N LEU A 42 13.81 15.83 5.43
CA LEU A 42 13.68 14.77 6.44
C LEU A 42 14.19 15.29 7.79
N SER A 43 13.39 15.05 8.86
CA SER A 43 13.80 15.38 10.24
C SER A 43 14.92 14.47 10.76
N SER A 44 15.06 13.29 10.18
CA SER A 44 16.14 12.32 10.41
C SER A 44 16.53 11.72 9.07
N ASP A 45 17.78 11.85 8.66
CA ASP A 45 18.31 11.27 7.43
C ASP A 45 19.57 10.44 7.76
N PRO A 46 19.50 9.09 7.64
CA PRO A 46 18.36 8.29 7.22
C PRO A 46 17.25 8.16 8.29
N LEU A 47 15.98 8.08 7.82
CA LEU A 47 14.92 7.50 8.62
C LEU A 47 15.05 5.98 8.57
N ILE A 48 14.95 5.33 9.73
CA ILE A 48 15.14 3.88 9.88
C ILE A 48 13.84 3.22 10.31
N LEU A 49 13.36 2.28 9.50
CA LEU A 49 12.28 1.35 9.86
C LEU A 49 12.84 -0.07 9.92
N ARG A 50 12.20 -0.94 10.72
CA ARG A 50 12.64 -2.33 10.93
C ARG A 50 11.46 -3.27 10.87
N GLY A 51 11.71 -4.51 10.44
CA GLY A 51 10.72 -5.55 10.37
C GLY A 51 11.33 -6.92 10.10
N MET A 52 10.45 -7.86 9.77
CA MET A 52 10.79 -9.21 9.33
C MET A 52 10.29 -9.39 7.91
N SER A 53 11.17 -9.82 7.00
CA SER A 53 10.80 -10.11 5.61
C SER A 53 10.02 -11.41 5.49
N GLY A 54 9.33 -11.61 4.37
CA GLY A 54 8.69 -12.86 4.03
C GLY A 54 7.17 -12.82 4.10
N GLY A 55 6.59 -13.98 3.98
CA GLY A 55 5.14 -14.21 3.90
C GLY A 55 4.80 -15.33 2.95
N ALA A 56 3.51 -15.55 2.70
CA ALA A 56 3.05 -16.68 1.87
C ALA A 56 2.56 -16.26 0.48
N ILE A 57 2.47 -14.95 0.20
CA ILE A 57 1.85 -14.46 -1.04
C ILE A 57 2.93 -14.07 -2.05
N PRO A 58 2.91 -14.62 -3.27
CA PRO A 58 3.83 -14.21 -4.31
C PRO A 58 3.75 -12.70 -4.60
N GLY A 59 4.90 -12.03 -4.68
CA GLY A 59 4.98 -10.59 -4.91
C GLY A 59 4.24 -10.11 -6.15
N SER A 60 4.22 -10.91 -7.21
CA SER A 60 3.44 -10.60 -8.42
C SER A 60 1.92 -10.50 -8.17
N LYS A 61 1.38 -11.23 -7.18
CA LYS A 61 -0.02 -11.10 -6.76
C LYS A 61 -0.25 -9.82 -5.98
N ILE A 62 0.67 -9.50 -5.06
CA ILE A 62 0.62 -8.22 -4.32
C ILE A 62 0.72 -7.06 -5.31
N ALA A 63 1.68 -7.07 -6.24
CA ALA A 63 1.84 -6.01 -7.22
C ALA A 63 0.70 -5.93 -8.26
N GLY A 64 0.01 -7.05 -8.51
CA GLY A 64 -0.95 -7.20 -9.60
C GLY A 64 -0.30 -7.30 -10.99
N LYS A 65 1.02 -7.52 -11.05
CA LYS A 65 1.84 -7.65 -12.27
C LYS A 65 3.14 -8.39 -11.98
N ALA A 66 3.75 -8.96 -13.04
CA ALA A 66 5.00 -9.73 -12.90
C ALA A 66 6.23 -8.84 -12.75
N GLU A 67 6.20 -7.62 -13.31
CA GLU A 67 7.32 -6.67 -13.28
C GLU A 67 6.84 -5.22 -13.35
N THR A 68 7.72 -4.32 -12.99
CA THR A 68 7.53 -2.85 -13.11
C THR A 68 8.73 -2.22 -13.79
N LEU A 69 8.49 -1.40 -14.80
CA LEU A 69 9.55 -0.66 -15.47
C LEU A 69 9.67 0.75 -14.86
N PRO A 70 10.90 1.24 -14.61
CA PRO A 70 12.20 0.60 -14.87
C PRO A 70 12.77 -0.19 -13.66
N THR A 71 12.00 -0.41 -12.59
CA THR A 71 12.53 -0.85 -11.29
C THR A 71 12.74 -2.36 -11.14
N GLY A 72 12.04 -3.19 -11.95
CA GLY A 72 12.35 -4.61 -12.03
C GLY A 72 11.19 -5.56 -11.74
N PRO A 73 11.50 -6.86 -11.58
CA PRO A 73 10.50 -7.90 -11.39
C PRO A 73 9.88 -7.87 -9.99
N CYS A 74 8.60 -8.26 -9.91
CA CYS A 74 7.84 -8.38 -8.67
C CYS A 74 7.97 -9.79 -8.10
N LYS A 75 9.17 -10.14 -7.62
CA LYS A 75 9.52 -11.45 -7.08
C LYS A 75 9.28 -11.56 -5.58
N GLY A 76 9.58 -12.76 -5.06
CA GLY A 76 9.57 -13.08 -3.64
C GLY A 76 8.19 -13.38 -3.10
N PHE A 77 8.15 -13.57 -1.79
CA PHE A 77 6.97 -13.94 -1.01
C PHE A 77 6.80 -12.94 0.12
N MET A 78 5.57 -12.47 0.35
CA MET A 78 5.24 -11.37 1.25
C MET A 78 3.97 -11.67 2.02
N ASP A 79 3.71 -10.93 3.07
CA ASP A 79 2.43 -10.92 3.76
C ASP A 79 1.35 -10.21 2.93
N GLU A 80 0.09 -10.47 3.24
CA GLU A 80 -1.04 -9.80 2.60
C GLU A 80 -1.10 -8.31 2.95
N ALA A 81 -0.89 -8.00 4.23
CA ALA A 81 -0.78 -6.63 4.71
C ALA A 81 0.62 -6.04 4.44
N PRO A 82 0.74 -4.73 4.20
CA PRO A 82 2.04 -4.09 4.03
C PRO A 82 2.85 -4.15 5.33
N ASP A 83 4.17 -4.24 5.21
CA ASP A 83 5.08 -4.12 6.35
C ASP A 83 5.05 -2.73 6.95
N HIS A 84 5.08 -1.73 6.10
CA HIS A 84 5.07 -0.32 6.48
C HIS A 84 4.11 0.49 5.63
N THR A 85 3.59 1.56 6.24
CA THR A 85 2.90 2.64 5.52
C THR A 85 3.67 3.94 5.75
N VAL A 86 4.07 4.60 4.67
CA VAL A 86 4.79 5.87 4.72
C VAL A 86 3.95 6.95 4.05
N LYS A 87 3.58 7.98 4.81
CA LYS A 87 2.86 9.15 4.32
C LYS A 87 3.83 10.29 4.05
N LEU A 88 3.93 10.71 2.79
CA LEU A 88 4.66 11.90 2.38
C LEU A 88 3.71 13.09 2.39
N THR A 89 4.02 14.13 3.17
CA THR A 89 3.21 15.36 3.23
C THR A 89 3.69 16.43 2.25
N SER A 90 4.87 16.25 1.68
CA SER A 90 5.45 17.08 0.62
C SER A 90 6.10 16.22 -0.46
N LYS A 91 6.36 16.83 -1.61
CA LYS A 91 7.14 16.22 -2.69
C LYS A 91 8.60 16.08 -2.28
N PHE A 92 9.26 15.00 -2.72
CA PHE A 92 10.69 14.81 -2.68
C PHE A 92 11.20 14.70 -4.12
N ASP A 93 12.13 15.57 -4.51
CA ASP A 93 12.79 15.49 -5.82
C ASP A 93 13.78 14.31 -5.88
N TYR A 94 14.21 13.85 -4.71
CA TYR A 94 15.03 12.67 -4.55
C TYR A 94 14.71 12.00 -3.21
N LEU A 95 14.28 10.75 -3.26
CA LEU A 95 14.16 9.91 -2.08
C LEU A 95 14.60 8.49 -2.44
N LYS A 96 15.39 7.89 -1.58
CA LYS A 96 15.94 6.55 -1.75
C LYS A 96 15.49 5.66 -0.59
N LEU A 97 14.86 4.55 -0.94
CA LEU A 97 14.49 3.45 -0.06
C LEU A 97 15.43 2.29 -0.34
N VAL A 98 16.15 1.81 0.68
CA VAL A 98 17.04 0.65 0.55
C VAL A 98 16.84 -0.28 1.74
N VAL A 99 16.66 -1.56 1.46
CA VAL A 99 16.62 -2.61 2.46
C VAL A 99 18.04 -3.09 2.76
N GLN A 100 18.31 -3.41 4.01
CA GLN A 100 19.50 -4.13 4.45
C GLN A 100 19.06 -5.33 5.26
N SER A 101 19.42 -6.52 4.78
CA SER A 101 19.15 -7.81 5.40
C SER A 101 20.33 -8.77 5.19
N PRO A 102 20.56 -9.74 6.07
CA PRO A 102 21.51 -10.81 5.80
C PRO A 102 21.02 -11.79 4.71
N ALA A 103 19.71 -11.75 4.38
CA ALA A 103 19.09 -12.61 3.38
C ALA A 103 18.85 -11.88 2.06
N ASP A 104 18.45 -12.68 1.07
CA ASP A 104 17.95 -12.25 -0.22
C ASP A 104 16.50 -11.77 -0.06
N THR A 105 16.29 -10.46 -0.20
CA THR A 105 15.00 -9.82 0.05
C THR A 105 14.47 -9.12 -1.19
N THR A 106 13.17 -8.87 -1.21
CA THR A 106 12.48 -8.19 -2.31
C THR A 106 11.63 -7.05 -1.77
N MET A 107 11.31 -6.06 -2.57
CA MET A 107 10.47 -4.93 -2.16
C MET A 107 9.41 -4.62 -3.20
N ILE A 108 8.20 -4.33 -2.71
CA ILE A 108 7.13 -3.74 -3.48
C ILE A 108 6.68 -2.46 -2.78
N VAL A 109 6.52 -1.40 -3.56
CA VAL A 109 5.96 -0.13 -3.10
C VAL A 109 4.75 0.20 -3.95
N LYS A 110 3.64 0.54 -3.31
CA LYS A 110 2.42 1.05 -3.95
C LYS A 110 2.07 2.43 -3.42
N GLY A 111 1.79 3.36 -4.30
CA GLY A 111 1.43 4.71 -3.89
C GLY A 111 1.01 5.59 -5.05
N PRO A 112 0.95 6.92 -4.84
CA PRO A 112 0.66 7.86 -5.90
C PRO A 112 1.61 7.69 -7.09
N GLY A 113 1.04 7.48 -8.27
CA GLY A 113 1.83 7.25 -9.49
C GLY A 113 2.05 5.79 -9.84
N GLY A 114 1.80 4.82 -8.94
CA GLY A 114 1.84 3.42 -9.36
C GLY A 114 2.35 2.41 -8.36
N THR A 115 2.93 1.35 -8.92
CA THR A 115 3.55 0.24 -8.19
C THR A 115 4.96 0.06 -8.71
N TRP A 116 5.91 -0.09 -7.80
CA TRP A 116 7.32 -0.34 -8.10
C TRP A 116 7.79 -1.59 -7.36
N CYS A 117 8.53 -2.43 -8.06
CA CYS A 117 9.13 -3.64 -7.54
C CYS A 117 10.64 -3.60 -7.75
N ASN A 118 11.39 -4.16 -6.82
CA ASN A 118 12.82 -4.38 -6.99
C ASN A 118 13.26 -5.56 -6.11
N ASP A 119 14.27 -6.33 -6.58
CA ASP A 119 14.87 -7.43 -5.81
C ASP A 119 16.38 -7.27 -5.63
N ASP A 120 17.06 -6.59 -6.56
CA ASP A 120 18.52 -6.47 -6.59
C ASP A 120 18.95 -5.01 -6.86
N PHE A 121 19.10 -4.21 -5.82
CA PHE A 121 19.64 -2.84 -5.91
C PHE A 121 21.04 -2.75 -5.32
N ASP A 122 21.25 -3.36 -4.16
CA ASP A 122 22.56 -3.45 -3.48
C ASP A 122 22.82 -4.91 -3.12
N GLY A 123 23.47 -5.63 -4.05
CA GLY A 123 23.65 -7.07 -3.98
C GLY A 123 22.30 -7.79 -4.06
N LYS A 124 21.91 -8.46 -2.96
CA LYS A 124 20.66 -9.20 -2.84
C LYS A 124 19.57 -8.44 -2.09
N ASN A 125 19.76 -7.16 -1.91
CA ASN A 125 18.82 -6.32 -1.19
C ASN A 125 18.20 -5.29 -2.13
N PRO A 126 16.87 -5.10 -2.04
CA PRO A 126 16.15 -4.22 -2.94
C PRO A 126 16.33 -2.75 -2.57
N GLY A 127 16.16 -1.90 -3.58
CA GLY A 127 16.09 -0.46 -3.41
C GLY A 127 15.29 0.21 -4.51
N ILE A 128 14.67 1.31 -4.16
CA ILE A 128 13.93 2.17 -5.10
C ILE A 128 14.37 3.61 -4.86
N VAL A 129 14.74 4.28 -5.93
CA VAL A 129 15.19 5.67 -5.92
C VAL A 129 14.46 6.47 -6.98
N GLY A 130 14.11 7.70 -6.66
CA GLY A 130 13.46 8.59 -7.63
C GLY A 130 12.84 9.82 -7.01
N GLU A 131 11.97 10.43 -7.79
CA GLU A 131 11.09 11.50 -7.37
C GLU A 131 9.82 10.91 -6.76
N TRP A 132 9.37 11.47 -5.65
CA TRP A 132 8.21 10.96 -4.92
C TRP A 132 7.17 12.05 -4.70
N LEU A 133 5.94 11.77 -5.09
CA LEU A 133 4.81 12.68 -4.92
C LEU A 133 4.26 12.62 -3.49
N PRO A 134 3.61 13.69 -2.99
CA PRO A 134 2.86 13.63 -1.74
C PRO A 134 1.78 12.54 -1.80
N GLY A 135 1.56 11.85 -0.69
CA GLY A 135 0.56 10.81 -0.56
C GLY A 135 0.99 9.65 0.31
N THR A 136 0.20 8.59 0.33
CA THR A 136 0.44 7.40 1.16
C THR A 136 1.01 6.28 0.31
N TYR A 137 2.11 5.71 0.79
CA TYR A 137 2.82 4.60 0.18
C TYR A 137 2.76 3.39 1.09
N GLN A 138 2.36 2.26 0.54
CA GLN A 138 2.39 0.96 1.19
C GLN A 138 3.63 0.20 0.73
N ILE A 139 4.38 -0.38 1.66
CA ILE A 139 5.66 -1.02 1.42
C ILE A 139 5.62 -2.44 1.95
N TRP A 140 5.92 -3.40 1.09
CA TRP A 140 6.11 -4.82 1.40
C TRP A 140 7.57 -5.20 1.23
N ILE A 141 8.12 -5.88 2.23
CA ILE A 141 9.48 -6.44 2.17
C ILE A 141 9.37 -7.96 2.23
N GLY A 142 9.53 -8.58 1.11
CA GLY A 142 9.47 -10.02 0.94
C GLY A 142 10.83 -10.70 1.12
N SER A 143 10.79 -12.02 1.30
CA SER A 143 11.94 -12.88 1.10
C SER A 143 11.92 -13.44 -0.32
N TYR A 144 13.10 -13.55 -0.96
CA TYR A 144 13.20 -14.13 -2.31
C TYR A 144 12.70 -15.57 -2.34
N LYS A 145 12.97 -16.31 -1.25
CA LYS A 145 12.54 -17.71 -1.08
C LYS A 145 11.28 -17.81 -0.26
N GLU A 146 10.42 -18.72 -0.64
CA GLU A 146 9.23 -19.07 0.14
C GLU A 146 9.60 -19.66 1.49
N ASN A 147 8.79 -19.37 2.53
CA ASN A 147 8.99 -19.84 3.91
C ASN A 147 10.31 -19.38 4.56
N GLU A 148 10.94 -18.34 4.05
CA GLU A 148 12.08 -17.68 4.68
C GLU A 148 11.60 -16.35 5.28
N SER A 149 12.04 -16.06 6.52
CA SER A 149 11.74 -14.80 7.19
C SER A 149 12.94 -14.38 8.01
N LEU A 150 13.48 -13.19 7.71
CA LEU A 150 14.69 -12.67 8.33
C LEU A 150 14.56 -11.18 8.64
N PRO A 151 15.25 -10.70 9.68
CA PRO A 151 15.18 -9.29 10.04
C PRO A 151 15.76 -8.40 8.93
N TYR A 152 15.13 -7.24 8.76
CA TYR A 152 15.63 -6.20 7.87
C TYR A 152 15.63 -4.82 8.53
N THR A 153 16.41 -3.94 7.92
CA THR A 153 16.37 -2.50 8.14
C THR A 153 16.04 -1.82 6.82
N LEU A 154 14.96 -1.06 6.77
CA LEU A 154 14.63 -0.19 5.66
C LEU A 154 15.16 1.22 5.98
N LYS A 155 16.06 1.72 5.14
CA LYS A 155 16.60 3.08 5.20
C LYS A 155 15.92 3.96 4.17
N ILE A 156 15.37 5.07 4.62
CA ILE A 156 14.79 6.10 3.77
C ILE A 156 15.70 7.33 3.87
N THR A 157 16.28 7.73 2.74
CA THR A 157 17.31 8.78 2.66
C THR A 157 16.92 9.80 1.60
N GLU A 158 17.04 11.07 1.94
CA GLU A 158 16.84 12.21 1.02
C GLU A 158 18.15 12.63 0.33
N GLY A 159 19.29 12.40 0.96
CA GLY A 159 20.62 12.69 0.41
C GLY A 159 21.01 11.76 -0.75
N LYS A 160 21.73 12.31 -1.74
CA LYS A 160 22.34 11.58 -2.86
C LYS A 160 23.59 10.84 -2.43
#